data_9073e81fe8317a9b15c94914bd47bd2b
#
_entry.id   9073e81fe8317a9b15c94914bd47bd2b
#
_cell.length_a   1.000
_cell.length_b   1.000
_cell.length_c   1.000
_cell.angle_alpha   90.00
_cell.angle_beta   90.00
_cell.angle_gamma   90.00
#
_symmetry.space_group_name_H-M   'P 1'
#
loop_
_entity.id
_entity.type
_entity.pdbx_description
1 polymer ?
#
loop_
_entity_poly.entity_id
_entity_poly.type
_entity_poly.pdbx_seq_one_letter_code
_entity_poly.pdbx_strand_id
1 'polypeptide(L)'
;MTAAVIVAAFLLYFLMYRTYGKGFERKLIAASSDRETPAHRMYDGVDYVPANRYVLFGHHFASIAGAAPIVGPAIAMAWGWLPALLWVWLGNVFIGAVHDYLSLMASVRHDGHSIQYISGKLMSKRTGYIFELFVFLALILVIAAFSAVIGSIFVKIPAASSASAFFILAAVITGWLLYRSPLSFQAATLVGLGLLLLSILLGARLPIKLPYRSWLVLLWLYIIIASSLPVWTLLQPRDYLNSYLLWAGLLVGGVSLILAFSGFKTPSFTSFAAPVIAGTPSPFWPTVPLIIACGSLSGFHSLVASGTTSKQLDKEIDGLFIGYGAMFTEGFLSTIVIASIAAFGLLALGDLAQTLSGIKAFGNHYVETIGKIGGPIGIFSKSYGIAVNKALRLPLETVVIFANLWVVSFALTTLDTTNRLGRFAWTEILEPLRKKSASLYRILSNKWIASLFVATLGIWLAWGGAWKVIWPAFGGTNQMLASIALMTVSLWVVKELNASLKQRLQVIIPAFLLWGTILAALLWYLIAAIPVYHTKNPTQSYLIGAIVVIEIILNLMLLSEYFRASRRKT
;
A
#
# COMPACT_ATOMS: atom_id res chain seq x y z
N MET A 1 -16.04 21.44 -9.75
CA MET A 1 -16.25 20.20 -8.99
C MET A 1 -14.94 19.68 -8.41
N THR A 2 -13.82 19.70 -9.18
CA THR A 2 -12.48 19.32 -8.69
C THR A 2 -12.10 20.08 -7.41
N ALA A 3 -12.16 21.43 -7.42
CA ALA A 3 -11.83 22.25 -6.24
C ALA A 3 -12.69 21.88 -5.03
N ALA A 4 -14.00 21.70 -5.22
CA ALA A 4 -14.91 21.38 -4.12
C ALA A 4 -14.56 20.03 -3.47
N VAL A 5 -14.24 19.00 -4.25
CA VAL A 5 -13.88 17.68 -3.73
C VAL A 5 -12.53 17.72 -3.00
N ILE A 6 -11.53 18.41 -3.55
CA ILE A 6 -10.21 18.53 -2.89
C ILE A 6 -10.30 19.30 -1.57
N VAL A 7 -11.03 20.42 -1.56
CA VAL A 7 -11.24 21.22 -0.34
C VAL A 7 -12.07 20.44 0.69
N ALA A 8 -13.13 19.74 0.24
CA ALA A 8 -13.96 18.91 1.12
C ALA A 8 -13.15 17.77 1.75
N ALA A 9 -12.27 17.11 0.99
CA ALA A 9 -11.39 16.08 1.52
C ALA A 9 -10.43 16.64 2.59
N PHE A 10 -9.80 17.77 2.28
CA PHE A 10 -8.89 18.43 3.24
C PHE A 10 -9.61 18.78 4.54
N LEU A 11 -10.80 19.42 4.43
CA LEU A 11 -11.60 19.79 5.60
C LEU A 11 -12.09 18.57 6.38
N LEU A 12 -12.55 17.52 5.68
CA LEU A 12 -12.96 16.26 6.31
C LEU A 12 -11.82 15.67 7.13
N TYR A 13 -10.65 15.47 6.53
CA TYR A 13 -9.51 14.86 7.20
C TYR A 13 -8.98 15.74 8.34
N PHE A 14 -8.91 17.05 8.13
CA PHE A 14 -8.51 17.98 9.18
C PHE A 14 -9.47 17.94 10.38
N LEU A 15 -10.78 18.01 10.14
CA LEU A 15 -11.81 17.95 11.18
C LEU A 15 -11.76 16.62 11.92
N MET A 16 -11.69 15.50 11.20
CA MET A 16 -11.68 14.17 11.80
C MET A 16 -10.39 13.88 12.56
N TYR A 17 -9.24 14.43 12.12
CA TYR A 17 -8.01 14.40 12.90
C TYR A 17 -8.17 15.13 14.24
N ARG A 18 -8.73 16.34 14.22
CA ARG A 18 -8.91 17.18 15.41
C ARG A 18 -9.95 16.67 16.39
N THR A 19 -10.96 15.99 15.91
CA THR A 19 -12.09 15.50 16.73
C THR A 19 -11.95 14.00 17.04
N TYR A 20 -12.08 13.14 16.03
CA TYR A 20 -12.11 11.70 16.17
C TYR A 20 -10.73 11.12 16.54
N GLY A 21 -9.68 11.49 15.80
CA GLY A 21 -8.31 11.05 16.07
C GLY A 21 -7.79 11.51 17.43
N LYS A 22 -7.95 12.80 17.75
CA LYS A 22 -7.60 13.32 19.09
C LYS A 22 -8.44 12.70 20.21
N GLY A 23 -9.65 12.26 19.89
CA GLY A 23 -10.48 11.48 20.81
C GLY A 23 -9.84 10.14 21.18
N PHE A 24 -9.31 9.39 20.22
CA PHE A 24 -8.55 8.14 20.45
C PHE A 24 -7.28 8.40 21.24
N GLU A 25 -6.47 9.39 20.85
CA GLU A 25 -5.23 9.72 21.53
C GLU A 25 -5.44 10.05 23.02
N ARG A 26 -6.38 10.96 23.32
CA ARG A 26 -6.57 11.47 24.68
C ARG A 26 -7.36 10.54 25.59
N LYS A 27 -8.43 9.91 25.04
CA LYS A 27 -9.40 9.19 25.87
C LYS A 27 -9.19 7.68 25.89
N LEU A 28 -8.60 7.11 24.83
CA LEU A 28 -8.39 5.67 24.74
C LEU A 28 -6.94 5.30 25.04
N ILE A 29 -6.00 5.89 24.32
CA ILE A 29 -4.56 5.59 24.47
C ILE A 29 -3.96 6.32 25.66
N ALA A 30 -4.47 7.53 25.99
CA ALA A 30 -3.88 8.43 26.98
C ALA A 30 -2.37 8.60 26.75
N ALA A 31 -2.01 8.98 25.50
CA ALA A 31 -0.62 9.14 25.09
C ALA A 31 0.04 10.26 25.91
N SER A 32 1.28 10.02 26.40
CA SER A 32 2.05 10.95 27.20
C SER A 32 3.43 11.16 26.60
N SER A 33 3.94 12.41 26.70
CA SER A 33 5.34 12.71 26.37
C SER A 33 6.35 12.12 27.37
N ASP A 34 5.90 11.85 28.60
CA ASP A 34 6.74 11.39 29.69
C ASP A 34 6.93 9.88 29.70
N ARG A 35 6.14 9.16 28.90
CA ARG A 35 6.28 7.71 28.77
C ARG A 35 7.36 7.38 27.77
N GLU A 36 8.39 6.69 28.25
CA GLU A 36 9.51 6.24 27.43
C GLU A 36 9.04 5.24 26.38
N THR A 37 9.39 5.50 25.11
CA THR A 37 9.06 4.62 23.99
C THR A 37 10.08 3.50 23.82
N PRO A 38 9.76 2.43 23.07
CA PRO A 38 10.73 1.38 22.75
C PRO A 38 11.99 1.89 22.07
N ALA A 39 11.90 2.97 21.28
CA ALA A 39 13.06 3.60 20.62
C ALA A 39 14.16 4.02 21.60
N HIS A 40 13.79 4.42 22.81
CA HIS A 40 14.71 4.76 23.89
C HIS A 40 15.01 3.57 24.80
N ARG A 41 13.97 2.90 25.31
CA ARG A 41 14.10 1.82 26.29
C ARG A 41 14.88 0.63 25.76
N MET A 42 14.74 0.32 24.46
CA MET A 42 15.38 -0.83 23.80
C MET A 42 16.42 -0.40 22.75
N TYR A 43 16.97 0.80 22.90
CA TYR A 43 17.93 1.36 21.96
C TYR A 43 19.08 0.39 21.65
N ASP A 44 19.23 0.03 20.36
CA ASP A 44 20.28 -0.88 19.87
C ASP A 44 21.16 -0.24 18.78
N GLY A 45 20.84 1.00 18.36
CA GLY A 45 21.54 1.72 17.30
C GLY A 45 21.33 1.16 15.88
N VAL A 46 20.44 0.17 15.71
CA VAL A 46 20.17 -0.51 14.42
C VAL A 46 18.70 -0.41 14.03
N ASP A 47 17.81 -1.01 14.83
CA ASP A 47 16.37 -1.04 14.61
C ASP A 47 15.62 -0.09 15.56
N TYR A 48 16.06 -0.04 16.82
CA TYR A 48 15.49 0.80 17.86
C TYR A 48 16.31 2.09 17.99
N VAL A 49 15.89 3.10 17.22
CA VAL A 49 16.57 4.41 17.15
C VAL A 49 15.53 5.52 17.10
N PRO A 50 15.51 6.45 18.08
CA PRO A 50 14.54 7.54 18.07
C PRO A 50 14.72 8.45 16.84
N ALA A 51 13.66 8.76 16.15
CA ALA A 51 13.65 9.59 14.96
C ALA A 51 12.77 10.83 15.14
N ASN A 52 13.19 11.95 14.54
CA ASN A 52 12.34 13.14 14.48
C ASN A 52 10.98 12.82 13.85
N ARG A 53 9.89 13.32 14.41
CA ARG A 53 8.52 13.02 13.99
C ARG A 53 8.24 13.26 12.50
N TYR A 54 8.85 14.28 11.90
CA TYR A 54 8.64 14.58 10.46
C TYR A 54 9.42 13.60 9.57
N VAL A 55 10.62 13.21 10.00
CA VAL A 55 11.41 12.17 9.32
C VAL A 55 10.68 10.83 9.42
N LEU A 56 10.20 10.48 10.62
CA LEU A 56 9.47 9.24 10.84
C LEU A 56 8.13 9.21 10.10
N PHE A 57 7.43 10.35 10.03
CA PHE A 57 6.22 10.48 9.19
C PHE A 57 6.54 10.20 7.72
N GLY A 58 7.61 10.81 7.18
CA GLY A 58 8.03 10.60 5.80
C GLY A 58 8.39 9.14 5.52
N HIS A 59 9.15 8.51 6.40
CA HIS A 59 9.51 7.09 6.32
C HIS A 59 8.27 6.18 6.40
N HIS A 60 7.41 6.40 7.39
CA HIS A 60 6.18 5.62 7.56
C HIS A 60 5.27 5.76 6.34
N PHE A 61 5.01 7.01 5.90
CA PHE A 61 4.15 7.28 4.76
C PHE A 61 4.73 6.69 3.44
N ALA A 62 6.02 6.84 3.18
CA ALA A 62 6.66 6.25 1.99
C ALA A 62 6.55 4.72 1.98
N SER A 63 6.60 4.10 3.16
CA SER A 63 6.49 2.65 3.31
C SER A 63 5.06 2.13 3.10
N ILE A 64 4.04 2.88 3.55
CA ILE A 64 2.63 2.45 3.46
C ILE A 64 1.99 2.78 2.11
N ALA A 65 2.30 3.95 1.54
CA ALA A 65 1.57 4.49 0.39
C ALA A 65 1.69 3.65 -0.89
N GLY A 66 2.83 3.03 -1.20
CA GLY A 66 2.99 2.18 -2.38
C GLY A 66 2.29 2.70 -3.66
N ALA A 67 1.95 1.79 -4.58
CA ALA A 67 1.10 2.10 -5.74
C ALA A 67 -0.40 1.90 -5.48
N ALA A 68 -0.75 1.25 -4.37
CA ALA A 68 -2.11 0.79 -4.14
C ALA A 68 -3.15 1.91 -3.91
N PRO A 69 -2.83 3.07 -3.27
CA PRO A 69 -3.77 4.19 -3.16
C PRO A 69 -4.09 4.86 -4.50
N ILE A 70 -3.39 4.49 -5.55
CA ILE A 70 -3.61 4.96 -6.92
C ILE A 70 -4.33 3.90 -7.75
N VAL A 71 -3.83 2.66 -7.73
CA VAL A 71 -4.34 1.57 -8.57
C VAL A 71 -5.77 1.19 -8.21
N GLY A 72 -6.05 1.00 -6.92
CA GLY A 72 -7.39 0.63 -6.45
C GLY A 72 -8.47 1.64 -6.81
N PRO A 73 -8.34 2.91 -6.40
CA PRO A 73 -9.28 3.96 -6.77
C PRO A 73 -9.45 4.14 -8.28
N ALA A 74 -8.36 4.06 -9.07
CA ALA A 74 -8.43 4.16 -10.52
C ALA A 74 -9.23 3.00 -11.16
N ILE A 75 -9.13 1.78 -10.66
CA ILE A 75 -9.95 0.64 -11.11
C ILE A 75 -11.41 0.83 -10.69
N ALA A 76 -11.64 1.28 -9.45
CA ALA A 76 -12.99 1.44 -8.90
C ALA A 76 -13.84 2.50 -9.64
N MET A 77 -13.20 3.36 -10.44
CA MET A 77 -13.92 4.27 -11.35
C MET A 77 -14.86 3.54 -12.32
N ALA A 78 -14.71 2.23 -12.53
CA ALA A 78 -15.64 1.43 -13.33
C ALA A 78 -17.07 1.46 -12.77
N TRP A 79 -17.25 1.56 -11.44
CA TRP A 79 -18.56 1.75 -10.80
C TRP A 79 -18.98 3.21 -10.70
N GLY A 80 -18.14 4.14 -11.15
CA GLY A 80 -18.31 5.57 -11.04
C GLY A 80 -17.43 6.20 -9.94
N TRP A 81 -17.26 7.53 -10.02
CA TRP A 81 -16.38 8.24 -9.08
C TRP A 81 -16.95 8.33 -7.66
N LEU A 82 -18.28 8.35 -7.50
CA LEU A 82 -18.92 8.52 -6.19
C LEU A 82 -18.72 7.32 -5.26
N PRO A 83 -18.98 6.06 -5.68
CA PRO A 83 -18.68 4.89 -4.86
C PRO A 83 -17.22 4.79 -4.44
N ALA A 84 -16.29 5.05 -5.38
CA ALA A 84 -14.86 5.05 -5.08
C ALA A 84 -14.48 6.10 -4.03
N LEU A 85 -14.99 7.31 -4.18
CA LEU A 85 -14.73 8.42 -3.26
C LEU A 85 -15.31 8.17 -1.86
N LEU A 86 -16.55 7.68 -1.78
CA LEU A 86 -17.20 7.37 -0.51
C LEU A 86 -16.44 6.28 0.26
N TRP A 87 -16.01 5.22 -0.43
CA TRP A 87 -15.23 4.15 0.24
C TRP A 87 -13.87 4.67 0.70
N VAL A 88 -13.18 5.48 -0.12
CA VAL A 88 -11.92 6.13 0.29
C VAL A 88 -12.15 6.99 1.53
N TRP A 89 -13.14 7.86 1.57
CA TRP A 89 -13.34 8.78 2.69
C TRP A 89 -13.83 8.09 3.96
N LEU A 90 -14.89 7.27 3.87
CA LEU A 90 -15.48 6.61 5.03
C LEU A 90 -14.59 5.48 5.55
N GLY A 91 -14.06 4.65 4.65
CA GLY A 91 -13.14 3.58 5.01
C GLY A 91 -11.86 4.10 5.66
N ASN A 92 -11.29 5.18 5.11
CA ASN A 92 -10.11 5.82 5.67
C ASN A 92 -10.35 6.36 7.09
N VAL A 93 -11.40 7.17 7.27
CA VAL A 93 -11.67 7.85 8.54
C VAL A 93 -12.05 6.88 9.66
N PHE A 94 -12.97 5.94 9.37
CA PHE A 94 -13.57 5.11 10.41
C PHE A 94 -12.89 3.76 10.61
N ILE A 95 -12.12 3.30 9.62
CA ILE A 95 -11.45 1.99 9.68
C ILE A 95 -9.94 2.16 9.57
N GLY A 96 -9.43 2.72 8.47
CA GLY A 96 -8.00 2.76 8.15
C GLY A 96 -7.16 3.55 9.15
N ALA A 97 -7.53 4.79 9.42
CA ALA A 97 -6.78 5.64 10.32
C ALA A 97 -6.82 5.12 11.79
N VAL A 98 -7.94 4.53 12.19
CA VAL A 98 -8.07 3.84 13.49
C VAL A 98 -7.17 2.61 13.55
N HIS A 99 -7.18 1.80 12.48
CA HIS A 99 -6.33 0.61 12.33
C HIS A 99 -4.85 0.96 12.45
N ASP A 100 -4.38 1.96 11.69
CA ASP A 100 -2.97 2.32 11.63
C ASP A 100 -2.48 2.87 12.97
N TYR A 101 -3.23 3.81 13.54
CA TYR A 101 -2.89 4.41 14.83
C TYR A 101 -2.87 3.38 15.97
N LEU A 102 -3.91 2.53 16.05
CA LEU A 102 -3.99 1.54 17.13
C LEU A 102 -2.96 0.42 16.95
N SER A 103 -2.65 0.00 15.71
CA SER A 103 -1.58 -0.98 15.45
C SER A 103 -0.21 -0.43 15.86
N LEU A 104 0.07 0.85 15.55
CA LEU A 104 1.28 1.53 15.99
C LEU A 104 1.36 1.57 17.52
N MET A 105 0.31 2.06 18.18
CA MET A 105 0.32 2.23 19.63
C MET A 105 0.29 0.90 20.40
N ALA A 106 -0.37 -0.13 19.87
CA ALA A 106 -0.31 -1.47 20.43
C ALA A 106 1.13 -2.01 20.42
N SER A 107 1.85 -1.81 19.32
CA SER A 107 3.26 -2.20 19.21
C SER A 107 4.16 -1.39 20.17
N VAL A 108 3.98 -0.07 20.24
CA VAL A 108 4.71 0.79 21.19
C VAL A 108 4.51 0.33 22.64
N ARG A 109 3.29 -0.08 23.01
CA ARG A 109 2.97 -0.61 24.35
C ARG A 109 3.44 -2.05 24.60
N HIS A 110 3.86 -2.73 23.52
CA HIS A 110 4.43 -4.08 23.55
C HIS A 110 5.87 -4.09 23.04
N ASP A 111 6.69 -3.14 23.50
CA ASP A 111 8.14 -3.08 23.26
C ASP A 111 8.56 -3.09 21.78
N GLY A 112 7.71 -2.56 20.89
CA GLY A 112 7.98 -2.55 19.45
C GLY A 112 7.79 -3.91 18.76
N HIS A 113 7.14 -4.86 19.42
CA HIS A 113 6.85 -6.16 18.83
C HIS A 113 5.80 -6.09 17.71
N SER A 114 5.90 -7.05 16.78
CA SER A 114 4.99 -7.16 15.63
C SER A 114 3.54 -7.45 16.04
N ILE A 115 2.60 -7.10 15.16
CA ILE A 115 1.18 -7.38 15.39
C ILE A 115 0.89 -8.88 15.51
N GLN A 116 1.67 -9.74 14.84
CA GLN A 116 1.59 -11.19 14.94
C GLN A 116 1.99 -11.68 16.34
N TYR A 117 3.08 -11.13 16.88
CA TYR A 117 3.52 -11.42 18.25
C TYR A 117 2.44 -11.01 19.27
N ILE A 118 1.89 -9.80 19.12
CA ILE A 118 0.81 -9.28 19.99
C ILE A 118 -0.42 -10.19 19.91
N SER A 119 -0.79 -10.62 18.71
CA SER A 119 -1.87 -11.59 18.50
C SER A 119 -1.60 -12.90 19.23
N GLY A 120 -0.37 -13.41 19.14
CA GLY A 120 0.06 -14.61 19.86
C GLY A 120 0.00 -14.46 21.37
N LYS A 121 0.37 -13.29 21.92
CA LYS A 121 0.31 -12.97 23.35
C LYS A 121 -1.12 -12.86 23.86
N LEU A 122 -1.99 -12.17 23.12
CA LEU A 122 -3.39 -11.92 23.54
C LEU A 122 -4.31 -13.13 23.37
N MET A 123 -4.01 -14.02 22.43
CA MET A 123 -4.83 -15.19 22.09
C MET A 123 -4.14 -16.51 22.49
N SER A 124 -3.17 -16.97 21.66
CA SER A 124 -2.37 -18.17 21.92
C SER A 124 -1.11 -18.18 21.05
N LYS A 125 -0.05 -18.92 21.48
CA LYS A 125 1.16 -19.09 20.64
C LYS A 125 0.84 -19.68 19.26
N ARG A 126 -0.15 -20.55 19.16
CA ARG A 126 -0.63 -21.13 17.91
C ARG A 126 -1.19 -20.04 16.99
N THR A 127 -1.89 -19.06 17.54
CA THR A 127 -2.42 -17.92 16.77
C THR A 127 -1.31 -17.09 16.13
N GLY A 128 -0.25 -16.79 16.87
CA GLY A 128 0.91 -16.08 16.32
C GLY A 128 1.50 -16.80 15.10
N TYR A 129 1.70 -18.13 15.20
CA TYR A 129 2.23 -18.93 14.09
C TYR A 129 1.29 -19.01 12.87
N ILE A 130 -0.02 -19.14 13.10
CA ILE A 130 -1.03 -19.13 12.04
C ILE A 130 -1.01 -17.77 11.33
N PHE A 131 -0.92 -16.68 12.11
CA PHE A 131 -0.88 -15.33 11.56
C PHE A 131 0.41 -15.09 10.75
N GLU A 132 1.55 -15.59 11.21
CA GLU A 132 2.82 -15.52 10.48
C GLU A 132 2.75 -16.21 9.12
N LEU A 133 2.15 -17.41 9.06
CA LEU A 133 1.92 -18.12 7.80
C LEU A 133 0.99 -17.33 6.85
N PHE A 134 -0.07 -16.73 7.41
CA PHE A 134 -0.97 -15.86 6.64
C PHE A 134 -0.19 -14.66 6.05
N VAL A 135 0.60 -13.97 6.88
CA VAL A 135 1.42 -12.83 6.44
C VAL A 135 2.41 -13.23 5.35
N PHE A 136 3.05 -14.38 5.48
CA PHE A 136 3.98 -14.89 4.46
C PHE A 136 3.31 -15.04 3.09
N LEU A 137 2.12 -15.67 3.04
CA LEU A 137 1.35 -15.82 1.80
C LEU A 137 0.88 -14.46 1.25
N ALA A 138 0.42 -13.57 2.12
CA ALA A 138 0.06 -12.21 1.75
C ALA A 138 1.21 -11.46 1.09
N LEU A 139 2.43 -11.55 1.64
CA LEU A 139 3.62 -10.88 1.10
C LEU A 139 4.01 -11.42 -0.28
N ILE A 140 3.83 -12.72 -0.55
CA ILE A 140 4.03 -13.30 -1.89
C ILE A 140 3.05 -12.66 -2.90
N LEU A 141 1.77 -12.49 -2.53
CA LEU A 141 0.78 -11.83 -3.39
C LEU A 141 1.10 -10.34 -3.60
N VAL A 142 1.63 -9.64 -2.58
CA VAL A 142 2.11 -8.26 -2.73
C VAL A 142 3.21 -8.19 -3.78
N ILE A 143 4.24 -9.04 -3.69
CA ILE A 143 5.34 -9.07 -4.68
C ILE A 143 4.78 -9.32 -6.08
N ALA A 144 3.86 -10.28 -6.22
CA ALA A 144 3.25 -10.60 -7.51
C ALA A 144 2.46 -9.43 -8.09
N ALA A 145 1.60 -8.79 -7.27
CA ALA A 145 0.74 -7.69 -7.71
C ALA A 145 1.55 -6.46 -8.14
N PHE A 146 2.51 -6.05 -7.32
CA PHE A 146 3.33 -4.87 -7.62
C PHE A 146 4.28 -5.13 -8.79
N SER A 147 4.89 -6.31 -8.89
CA SER A 147 5.73 -6.66 -10.05
C SER A 147 4.94 -6.68 -11.35
N ALA A 148 3.71 -7.22 -11.33
CA ALA A 148 2.85 -7.24 -12.51
C ALA A 148 2.45 -5.82 -12.96
N VAL A 149 2.14 -4.94 -12.02
CA VAL A 149 1.78 -3.55 -12.29
C VAL A 149 2.99 -2.78 -12.82
N ILE A 150 4.15 -2.85 -12.16
CA ILE A 150 5.39 -2.17 -12.58
C ILE A 150 5.82 -2.65 -13.96
N GLY A 151 5.85 -3.98 -14.18
CA GLY A 151 6.22 -4.56 -15.47
C GLY A 151 5.30 -4.09 -16.61
N SER A 152 4.00 -3.99 -16.34
CA SER A 152 3.01 -3.47 -17.30
C SER A 152 3.25 -2.00 -17.65
N ILE A 153 3.59 -1.18 -16.67
CA ILE A 153 3.93 0.24 -16.87
C ILE A 153 5.21 0.39 -17.70
N PHE A 154 6.25 -0.35 -17.37
CA PHE A 154 7.53 -0.28 -18.08
C PHE A 154 7.41 -0.64 -19.57
N VAL A 155 6.52 -1.57 -19.90
CA VAL A 155 6.22 -1.90 -21.30
C VAL A 155 5.46 -0.77 -22.02
N LYS A 156 4.48 -0.16 -21.33
CA LYS A 156 3.60 0.84 -21.95
C LYS A 156 4.16 2.26 -21.94
N ILE A 157 5.02 2.56 -20.98
CA ILE A 157 5.63 3.90 -20.79
C ILE A 157 7.15 3.72 -20.59
N PRO A 158 7.90 3.43 -21.67
CA PRO A 158 9.36 3.14 -21.58
C PRO A 158 10.17 4.27 -20.94
N ALA A 159 9.73 5.51 -21.03
CA ALA A 159 10.35 6.65 -20.35
C ALA A 159 10.33 6.50 -18.81
N ALA A 160 9.27 5.91 -18.27
CA ALA A 160 9.17 5.67 -16.82
C ALA A 160 10.16 4.58 -16.35
N SER A 161 10.43 3.56 -17.16
CA SER A 161 11.41 2.53 -16.80
C SER A 161 12.82 3.11 -16.73
N SER A 162 13.21 3.92 -17.70
CA SER A 162 14.50 4.60 -17.72
C SER A 162 14.63 5.60 -16.57
N ALA A 163 13.61 6.44 -16.35
CA ALA A 163 13.58 7.37 -15.22
C ALA A 163 13.75 6.65 -13.89
N SER A 164 13.11 5.48 -13.72
CA SER A 164 13.25 4.65 -12.50
C SER A 164 14.67 4.09 -12.34
N ALA A 165 15.30 3.62 -13.41
CA ALA A 165 16.67 3.12 -13.37
C ALA A 165 17.66 4.25 -13.00
N PHE A 166 17.55 5.42 -13.63
CA PHE A 166 18.37 6.59 -13.28
C PHE A 166 18.09 7.09 -11.86
N PHE A 167 16.84 7.02 -11.40
CA PHE A 167 16.47 7.40 -10.02
C PHE A 167 17.09 6.46 -8.97
N ILE A 168 17.14 5.15 -9.22
CA ILE A 168 17.84 4.20 -8.35
C ILE A 168 19.33 4.57 -8.25
N LEU A 169 19.96 4.88 -9.38
CA LEU A 169 21.35 5.35 -9.40
C LEU A 169 21.53 6.67 -8.66
N ALA A 170 20.63 7.63 -8.87
CA ALA A 170 20.61 8.91 -8.15
C ALA A 170 20.50 8.71 -6.63
N ALA A 171 19.66 7.76 -6.19
CA ALA A 171 19.50 7.42 -4.78
C ALA A 171 20.78 6.84 -4.17
N VAL A 172 21.48 5.95 -4.87
CA VAL A 172 22.77 5.39 -4.42
C VAL A 172 23.83 6.48 -4.29
N ILE A 173 23.92 7.36 -5.31
CA ILE A 173 24.85 8.50 -5.28
C ILE A 173 24.51 9.44 -4.12
N THR A 174 23.23 9.78 -3.94
CA THR A 174 22.78 10.62 -2.83
C THR A 174 23.09 9.98 -1.47
N GLY A 175 22.91 8.67 -1.33
CA GLY A 175 23.30 7.94 -0.13
C GLY A 175 24.78 8.04 0.17
N TRP A 176 25.63 7.88 -0.85
CA TRP A 176 27.06 8.07 -0.71
C TRP A 176 27.41 9.52 -0.30
N LEU A 177 26.75 10.52 -0.92
CA LEU A 177 26.94 11.92 -0.58
C LEU A 177 26.53 12.23 0.87
N LEU A 178 25.41 11.68 1.35
CA LEU A 178 24.88 11.91 2.70
C LEU A 178 25.73 11.26 3.80
N TYR A 179 26.27 10.05 3.53
CA TYR A 179 26.90 9.24 4.59
C TYR A 179 28.43 9.16 4.50
N ARG A 180 29.04 9.48 3.35
CA ARG A 180 30.46 9.24 3.09
C ARG A 180 31.20 10.44 2.51
N SER A 181 30.53 11.52 2.12
CA SER A 181 31.18 12.72 1.59
C SER A 181 31.30 13.82 2.66
N PRO A 182 32.21 14.81 2.46
CA PRO A 182 32.33 15.98 3.34
C PRO A 182 31.23 17.03 3.12
N LEU A 183 30.28 16.79 2.21
CA LEU A 183 29.22 17.74 1.91
C LEU A 183 28.27 17.90 3.10
N SER A 184 27.75 19.12 3.28
CA SER A 184 26.68 19.35 4.23
C SER A 184 25.41 18.58 3.83
N PHE A 185 24.58 18.23 4.80
CA PHE A 185 23.31 17.54 4.56
C PHE A 185 22.43 18.26 3.52
N GLN A 186 22.34 19.60 3.61
CA GLN A 186 21.60 20.42 2.66
C GLN A 186 22.18 20.36 1.25
N ALA A 187 23.50 20.45 1.11
CA ALA A 187 24.16 20.37 -0.20
C ALA A 187 23.96 18.99 -0.84
N ALA A 188 24.14 17.90 -0.07
CA ALA A 188 23.88 16.54 -0.55
C ALA A 188 22.41 16.35 -0.99
N THR A 189 21.46 16.94 -0.24
CA THR A 189 20.03 16.93 -0.59
C THR A 189 19.76 17.66 -1.90
N LEU A 190 20.31 18.87 -2.07
CA LEU A 190 20.13 19.66 -3.32
C LEU A 190 20.70 18.93 -4.54
N VAL A 191 21.86 18.29 -4.39
CA VAL A 191 22.44 17.45 -5.44
C VAL A 191 21.52 16.25 -5.73
N GLY A 192 21.01 15.58 -4.71
CA GLY A 192 20.07 14.46 -4.86
C GLY A 192 18.78 14.85 -5.59
N LEU A 193 18.21 16.01 -5.27
CA LEU A 193 17.03 16.56 -5.95
C LEU A 193 17.36 16.94 -7.41
N GLY A 194 18.54 17.49 -7.66
CA GLY A 194 19.03 17.74 -9.03
C GLY A 194 19.17 16.44 -9.84
N LEU A 195 19.74 15.39 -9.25
CA LEU A 195 19.85 14.08 -9.88
C LEU A 195 18.48 13.42 -10.13
N LEU A 196 17.51 13.63 -9.23
CA LEU A 196 16.13 13.18 -9.41
C LEU A 196 15.48 13.87 -10.63
N LEU A 197 15.61 15.19 -10.74
CA LEU A 197 15.11 15.94 -11.91
C LEU A 197 15.81 15.48 -13.20
N LEU A 198 17.12 15.28 -13.14
CA LEU A 198 17.90 14.74 -14.26
C LEU A 198 17.41 13.34 -14.65
N SER A 199 17.04 12.49 -13.70
CA SER A 199 16.48 11.16 -13.96
C SER A 199 15.19 11.23 -14.80
N ILE A 200 14.32 12.21 -14.53
CA ILE A 200 13.08 12.43 -15.30
C ILE A 200 13.44 12.86 -16.75
N LEU A 201 14.36 13.80 -16.90
CA LEU A 201 14.77 14.31 -18.21
C LEU A 201 15.48 13.25 -19.06
N LEU A 202 16.37 12.45 -18.43
CA LEU A 202 17.04 11.33 -19.09
C LEU A 202 16.06 10.22 -19.46
N GLY A 203 15.08 9.95 -18.60
CA GLY A 203 14.01 8.99 -18.88
C GLY A 203 13.23 9.34 -20.15
N ALA A 204 12.93 10.63 -20.35
CA ALA A 204 12.27 11.10 -21.56
C ALA A 204 13.10 10.91 -22.82
N ARG A 205 14.43 11.14 -22.73
CA ARG A 205 15.34 11.09 -23.89
C ARG A 205 15.88 9.71 -24.23
N LEU A 206 15.96 8.81 -23.24
CA LEU A 206 16.58 7.49 -23.36
C LEU A 206 15.60 6.37 -22.94
N PRO A 207 14.45 6.21 -23.61
CA PRO A 207 13.45 5.22 -23.22
C PRO A 207 13.94 3.79 -23.45
N ILE A 208 14.00 2.97 -22.40
CA ILE A 208 14.36 1.55 -22.47
C ILE A 208 13.12 0.74 -22.80
N LYS A 209 13.15 0.03 -23.93
CA LYS A 209 12.04 -0.81 -24.41
C LYS A 209 12.43 -2.28 -24.27
N LEU A 210 11.81 -2.98 -23.33
CA LEU A 210 11.99 -4.41 -23.12
C LEU A 210 10.61 -5.10 -23.03
N PRO A 211 10.53 -6.39 -23.39
CA PRO A 211 9.31 -7.16 -23.22
C PRO A 211 9.01 -7.37 -21.71
N TYR A 212 7.75 -7.63 -21.40
CA TYR A 212 7.24 -7.77 -20.03
C TYR A 212 8.07 -8.76 -19.18
N ARG A 213 8.37 -9.95 -19.72
CA ARG A 213 9.13 -10.98 -18.98
C ARG A 213 10.55 -10.54 -18.65
N SER A 214 11.21 -9.78 -19.53
CA SER A 214 12.54 -9.24 -19.24
C SER A 214 12.48 -8.23 -18.09
N TRP A 215 11.44 -7.40 -18.01
CA TRP A 215 11.23 -6.53 -16.88
C TRP A 215 11.01 -7.29 -15.58
N LEU A 216 10.28 -8.41 -15.60
CA LEU A 216 10.11 -9.25 -14.41
C LEU A 216 11.44 -9.86 -13.94
N VAL A 217 12.31 -10.30 -14.86
CA VAL A 217 13.65 -10.80 -14.49
C VAL A 217 14.51 -9.70 -13.88
N LEU A 218 14.49 -8.49 -14.44
CA LEU A 218 15.22 -7.35 -13.87
C LEU A 218 14.66 -6.95 -12.50
N LEU A 219 13.35 -6.95 -12.32
CA LEU A 219 12.71 -6.72 -11.02
C LEU A 219 13.08 -7.81 -10.01
N TRP A 220 13.10 -9.07 -10.43
CA TRP A 220 13.53 -10.20 -9.59
C TRP A 220 14.95 -10.02 -9.07
N LEU A 221 15.90 -9.70 -9.94
CA LEU A 221 17.28 -9.39 -9.54
C LEU A 221 17.34 -8.19 -8.61
N TYR A 222 16.63 -7.12 -8.95
CA TYR A 222 16.58 -5.89 -8.17
C TYR A 222 16.09 -6.16 -6.74
N ILE A 223 14.96 -6.84 -6.55
CA ILE A 223 14.37 -7.04 -5.21
C ILE A 223 15.22 -7.98 -4.35
N ILE A 224 15.90 -8.98 -4.92
CA ILE A 224 16.84 -9.85 -4.19
C ILE A 224 18.00 -9.03 -3.67
N ILE A 225 18.62 -8.22 -4.52
CA ILE A 225 19.75 -7.37 -4.15
C ILE A 225 19.30 -6.32 -3.13
N ALA A 226 18.28 -5.53 -3.44
CA ALA A 226 17.80 -4.43 -2.61
C ALA A 226 17.36 -4.91 -1.21
N SER A 227 16.64 -6.02 -1.11
CA SER A 227 16.19 -6.56 0.19
C SER A 227 17.32 -7.19 1.01
N SER A 228 18.44 -7.58 0.38
CA SER A 228 19.58 -8.21 1.05
C SER A 228 20.68 -7.24 1.45
N LEU A 229 20.72 -6.03 0.84
CA LEU A 229 21.67 -4.99 1.19
C LEU A 229 21.33 -4.31 2.53
N PRO A 230 22.33 -3.69 3.21
CA PRO A 230 22.08 -2.80 4.33
C PRO A 230 21.15 -1.65 3.91
N VAL A 231 20.23 -1.26 4.81
CA VAL A 231 19.19 -0.25 4.49
C VAL A 231 19.77 1.11 4.09
N TRP A 232 20.88 1.52 4.69
CA TRP A 232 21.55 2.81 4.43
C TRP A 232 22.16 2.92 3.01
N THR A 233 22.39 1.78 2.33
CA THR A 233 23.04 1.76 1.01
C THR A 233 22.10 2.22 -0.10
N LEU A 234 20.86 1.77 -0.08
CA LEU A 234 19.88 2.03 -1.13
C LEU A 234 18.52 2.48 -0.58
N LEU A 235 17.94 1.77 0.40
CA LEU A 235 16.58 2.02 0.83
C LEU A 235 16.41 3.41 1.44
N GLN A 236 17.20 3.75 2.46
CA GLN A 236 17.07 5.04 3.15
C GLN A 236 17.26 6.24 2.21
N PRO A 237 18.31 6.32 1.37
CA PRO A 237 18.47 7.45 0.45
C PRO A 237 17.37 7.53 -0.60
N ARG A 238 16.90 6.38 -1.10
CA ARG A 238 15.81 6.34 -2.07
C ARG A 238 14.50 6.81 -1.44
N ASP A 239 14.15 6.31 -0.26
CA ASP A 239 12.94 6.70 0.45
C ASP A 239 12.97 8.17 0.86
N TYR A 240 14.16 8.67 1.22
CA TYR A 240 14.38 10.10 1.45
C TYR A 240 14.05 10.94 0.22
N LEU A 241 14.59 10.60 -0.95
CA LEU A 241 14.26 11.30 -2.21
C LEU A 241 12.79 11.09 -2.61
N ASN A 242 12.22 9.89 -2.38
CA ASN A 242 10.81 9.60 -2.63
C ASN A 242 9.88 10.51 -1.84
N SER A 243 10.23 10.89 -0.62
CA SER A 243 9.42 11.79 0.20
C SER A 243 9.22 13.17 -0.47
N TYR A 244 10.21 13.67 -1.18
CA TYR A 244 10.09 14.91 -1.96
C TYR A 244 9.20 14.74 -3.20
N LEU A 245 9.33 13.60 -3.92
CA LEU A 245 8.41 13.27 -5.01
C LEU A 245 6.96 13.24 -4.54
N LEU A 246 6.73 12.68 -3.36
CA LEU A 246 5.41 12.59 -2.77
C LEU A 246 4.83 13.97 -2.47
N TRP A 247 5.54 14.76 -1.67
CA TRP A 247 5.04 16.08 -1.30
C TRP A 247 4.85 16.98 -2.52
N ALA A 248 5.78 16.93 -3.49
CA ALA A 248 5.61 17.63 -4.76
C ALA A 248 4.37 17.13 -5.50
N GLY A 249 4.17 15.81 -5.61
CA GLY A 249 3.01 15.21 -6.26
C GLY A 249 1.68 15.60 -5.61
N LEU A 250 1.61 15.55 -4.28
CA LEU A 250 0.40 15.92 -3.53
C LEU A 250 0.08 17.43 -3.64
N LEU A 251 1.09 18.27 -3.44
CA LEU A 251 0.91 19.74 -3.48
C LEU A 251 0.59 20.21 -4.89
N VAL A 252 1.39 19.82 -5.87
CA VAL A 252 1.17 20.19 -7.27
C VAL A 252 -0.16 19.66 -7.77
N GLY A 253 -0.50 18.41 -7.47
CA GLY A 253 -1.78 17.81 -7.86
C GLY A 253 -2.98 18.46 -7.20
N GLY A 254 -2.95 18.64 -5.89
CA GLY A 254 -4.02 19.29 -5.13
C GLY A 254 -4.27 20.73 -5.59
N VAL A 255 -3.21 21.54 -5.68
CA VAL A 255 -3.27 22.92 -6.16
C VAL A 255 -3.78 22.96 -7.60
N SER A 256 -3.26 22.10 -8.48
CA SER A 256 -3.69 22.07 -9.88
C SER A 256 -5.17 21.73 -10.04
N LEU A 257 -5.71 20.79 -9.26
CA LEU A 257 -7.13 20.44 -9.31
C LEU A 257 -8.04 21.56 -8.79
N ILE A 258 -7.54 22.36 -7.83
CA ILE A 258 -8.26 23.56 -7.35
C ILE A 258 -8.25 24.61 -8.45
N LEU A 259 -7.07 24.97 -9.00
CA LEU A 259 -6.91 26.02 -10.00
C LEU A 259 -7.54 25.66 -11.37
N ALA A 260 -7.49 24.39 -11.77
CA ALA A 260 -8.11 23.92 -13.01
C ALA A 260 -9.63 24.09 -13.02
N PHE A 261 -10.26 24.14 -11.86
CA PHE A 261 -11.68 24.42 -11.60
C PHE A 261 -12.62 23.68 -12.58
N SER A 262 -12.40 22.38 -12.77
CA SER A 262 -13.10 21.58 -13.80
C SER A 262 -14.29 20.83 -13.22
N GLY A 263 -15.33 20.62 -14.05
CA GLY A 263 -16.41 19.66 -13.78
C GLY A 263 -15.91 18.22 -13.97
N PHE A 264 -16.55 17.26 -13.32
CA PHE A 264 -16.36 15.85 -13.60
C PHE A 264 -17.04 15.47 -14.92
N LYS A 265 -16.35 14.69 -15.73
CA LYS A 265 -16.77 14.25 -17.06
C LYS A 265 -17.15 12.76 -17.10
N THR A 266 -16.67 11.99 -16.12
CA THR A 266 -17.04 10.58 -15.97
C THR A 266 -18.32 10.44 -15.15
N PRO A 267 -19.06 9.32 -15.27
CA PRO A 267 -20.28 9.09 -14.51
C PRO A 267 -20.05 9.06 -13.00
N SER A 268 -21.01 9.58 -12.23
CA SER A 268 -20.99 9.46 -10.77
C SER A 268 -21.22 8.03 -10.31
N PHE A 269 -22.12 7.30 -11.00
CA PHE A 269 -22.43 5.90 -10.78
C PHE A 269 -22.74 5.25 -12.11
N THR A 270 -22.31 4.01 -12.33
CA THR A 270 -22.52 3.28 -13.58
C THR A 270 -23.51 2.13 -13.43
N SER A 271 -23.24 1.22 -12.51
CA SER A 271 -24.07 0.03 -12.26
C SER A 271 -23.74 -0.61 -10.93
N PHE A 272 -24.62 -1.49 -10.43
CA PHE A 272 -24.36 -2.33 -9.27
C PHE A 272 -23.41 -3.51 -9.57
N ALA A 273 -23.14 -3.79 -10.84
CA ALA A 273 -22.18 -4.81 -11.27
C ALA A 273 -21.47 -4.35 -12.55
N ALA A 274 -20.14 -4.21 -12.50
CA ALA A 274 -19.30 -3.85 -13.63
C ALA A 274 -18.30 -4.99 -13.93
N PRO A 275 -17.93 -5.28 -15.19
CA PRO A 275 -17.02 -6.37 -15.54
C PRO A 275 -15.56 -5.99 -15.24
N VAL A 276 -15.20 -5.93 -13.95
CA VAL A 276 -13.90 -5.45 -13.47
C VAL A 276 -12.91 -6.60 -13.31
N ILE A 277 -13.28 -7.65 -12.57
CA ILE A 277 -12.37 -8.76 -12.24
C ILE A 277 -12.50 -9.86 -13.29
N ALA A 278 -11.43 -10.16 -13.99
CA ALA A 278 -11.37 -11.15 -15.06
C ALA A 278 -12.42 -10.96 -16.20
N GLY A 279 -13.05 -9.77 -16.29
CA GLY A 279 -14.17 -9.50 -17.19
C GLY A 279 -15.51 -10.02 -16.67
N THR A 280 -15.57 -10.51 -15.42
CA THR A 280 -16.79 -10.99 -14.77
C THR A 280 -17.60 -9.81 -14.23
N PRO A 281 -18.95 -9.80 -14.34
CA PRO A 281 -19.79 -8.82 -13.66
C PRO A 281 -19.51 -8.84 -12.14
N SER A 282 -18.78 -7.85 -11.68
CA SER A 282 -18.30 -7.73 -10.31
C SER A 282 -19.28 -6.85 -9.53
N PRO A 283 -19.95 -7.36 -8.48
CA PRO A 283 -20.91 -6.58 -7.72
C PRO A 283 -20.20 -5.43 -6.99
N PHE A 284 -20.87 -4.28 -6.92
CA PHE A 284 -20.37 -3.10 -6.22
C PHE A 284 -19.91 -3.44 -4.80
N TRP A 285 -20.76 -4.05 -4.01
CA TRP A 285 -20.39 -4.65 -2.74
C TRP A 285 -20.38 -6.17 -2.88
N PRO A 286 -19.35 -6.86 -2.48
CA PRO A 286 -18.19 -6.42 -1.68
C PRO A 286 -16.94 -6.05 -2.51
N THR A 287 -17.05 -5.84 -3.83
CA THR A 287 -15.87 -5.76 -4.71
C THR A 287 -15.14 -4.41 -4.63
N VAL A 288 -15.84 -3.28 -4.45
CA VAL A 288 -15.17 -1.97 -4.28
C VAL A 288 -14.23 -1.98 -3.08
N PRO A 289 -14.65 -2.45 -1.88
CA PRO A 289 -13.74 -2.67 -0.76
C PRO A 289 -12.55 -3.58 -1.07
N LEU A 290 -12.75 -4.64 -1.86
CA LEU A 290 -11.69 -5.55 -2.28
C LEU A 290 -10.66 -4.85 -3.19
N ILE A 291 -11.11 -4.04 -4.14
CA ILE A 291 -10.25 -3.40 -5.14
C ILE A 291 -9.48 -2.21 -4.56
N ILE A 292 -10.10 -1.40 -3.70
CA ILE A 292 -9.45 -0.28 -3.03
C ILE A 292 -8.71 -0.82 -1.80
N ALA A 293 -7.55 -1.42 -2.05
CA ALA A 293 -6.73 -2.10 -1.04
C ALA A 293 -5.88 -1.14 -0.17
N CYS A 294 -5.80 0.13 -0.55
CA CYS A 294 -5.11 1.20 0.16
C CYS A 294 -5.82 2.53 -0.13
N GLY A 295 -5.49 3.59 0.60
CA GLY A 295 -6.20 4.86 0.53
C GLY A 295 -7.46 4.89 1.38
N SER A 296 -8.15 3.75 1.55
CA SER A 296 -9.19 3.57 2.56
C SER A 296 -8.68 2.85 3.80
N LEU A 297 -7.95 1.76 3.62
CA LEU A 297 -7.27 1.01 4.69
C LEU A 297 -6.36 -0.06 4.07
N SER A 298 -5.37 -0.54 4.83
CA SER A 298 -4.45 -1.60 4.35
C SER A 298 -3.86 -2.38 5.52
N GLY A 299 -3.86 -3.70 5.41
CA GLY A 299 -3.24 -4.57 6.41
C GLY A 299 -1.73 -4.46 6.45
N PHE A 300 -1.09 -4.18 5.30
CA PHE A 300 0.34 -3.95 5.21
C PHE A 300 0.80 -2.81 6.14
N HIS A 301 -0.07 -1.80 6.38
CA HIS A 301 0.22 -0.70 7.28
C HIS A 301 0.48 -1.18 8.73
N SER A 302 -0.25 -2.18 9.21
CA SER A 302 0.01 -2.75 10.54
C SER A 302 1.37 -3.43 10.64
N LEU A 303 1.86 -4.03 9.55
CA LEU A 303 3.20 -4.62 9.49
C LEU A 303 4.28 -3.54 9.52
N VAL A 304 4.10 -2.44 8.80
CA VAL A 304 5.01 -1.29 8.83
C VAL A 304 4.97 -0.60 10.19
N ALA A 305 3.77 -0.32 10.70
CA ALA A 305 3.57 0.34 11.99
C ALA A 305 4.22 -0.43 13.14
N SER A 306 4.01 -1.74 13.21
CA SER A 306 4.54 -2.60 14.27
C SER A 306 5.95 -3.14 13.99
N GLY A 307 6.37 -3.23 12.73
CA GLY A 307 7.67 -3.79 12.34
C GLY A 307 8.82 -2.79 12.39
N THR A 308 8.56 -1.53 12.08
CA THR A 308 9.61 -0.50 11.95
C THR A 308 9.28 0.79 12.68
N THR A 309 8.09 1.36 12.47
CA THR A 309 7.74 2.71 12.97
C THR A 309 7.69 2.77 14.49
N SER A 310 7.13 1.77 15.14
CA SER A 310 7.06 1.70 16.62
C SER A 310 8.41 1.68 17.30
N LYS A 311 9.44 1.16 16.62
CA LYS A 311 10.83 1.09 17.11
C LYS A 311 11.59 2.41 16.95
N GLN A 312 11.01 3.36 16.19
CA GLN A 312 11.63 4.64 15.89
C GLN A 312 10.84 5.83 16.46
N LEU A 313 9.68 5.58 17.07
CA LEU A 313 8.83 6.62 17.64
C LEU A 313 9.51 7.26 18.86
N ASP A 314 9.87 8.54 18.74
CA ASP A 314 10.54 9.29 19.79
C ASP A 314 9.63 9.53 21.01
N LYS A 315 8.40 10.02 20.76
CA LYS A 315 7.40 10.31 21.80
C LYS A 315 6.04 9.70 21.45
N GLU A 316 5.33 9.15 22.45
CA GLU A 316 4.01 8.58 22.22
C GLU A 316 3.02 9.58 21.60
N ILE A 317 3.08 10.86 21.97
CA ILE A 317 2.22 11.91 21.44
C ILE A 317 2.38 12.16 19.95
N ASP A 318 3.50 11.75 19.35
CA ASP A 318 3.74 11.84 17.91
C ASP A 318 3.06 10.70 17.14
N GLY A 319 2.65 9.62 17.84
CA GLY A 319 2.01 8.46 17.24
C GLY A 319 0.74 8.77 16.45
N LEU A 320 -0.08 9.73 16.92
CA LEU A 320 -1.27 10.16 16.19
C LEU A 320 -0.90 10.86 14.88
N PHE A 321 0.09 11.75 14.91
CA PHE A 321 0.55 12.45 13.72
C PHE A 321 1.09 11.47 12.67
N ILE A 322 1.84 10.46 13.10
CA ILE A 322 2.47 9.48 12.22
C ILE A 322 1.44 8.47 11.70
N GLY A 323 0.77 7.70 12.56
CA GLY A 323 -0.14 6.64 12.12
C GLY A 323 -1.42 7.20 11.50
N TYR A 324 -2.14 8.04 12.23
CA TYR A 324 -3.41 8.60 11.79
C TYR A 324 -3.24 9.64 10.67
N GLY A 325 -2.24 10.52 10.81
CA GLY A 325 -1.94 11.56 9.84
C GLY A 325 -1.45 11.02 8.50
N ALA A 326 -0.61 9.99 8.50
CA ALA A 326 -0.14 9.37 7.25
C ALA A 326 -1.31 8.71 6.50
N MET A 327 -2.21 8.02 7.21
CA MET A 327 -3.38 7.41 6.59
C MET A 327 -4.31 8.46 5.96
N PHE A 328 -4.50 9.61 6.60
CA PHE A 328 -5.26 10.73 6.01
C PHE A 328 -4.57 11.31 4.77
N THR A 329 -3.25 11.41 4.79
CA THR A 329 -2.48 11.85 3.63
C THR A 329 -2.64 10.88 2.46
N GLU A 330 -2.71 9.57 2.74
CA GLU A 330 -2.98 8.54 1.74
C GLU A 330 -4.39 8.61 1.16
N GLY A 331 -5.40 8.84 1.99
CA GLY A 331 -6.77 9.08 1.54
C GLY A 331 -6.90 10.36 0.69
N PHE A 332 -6.12 11.39 1.01
CA PHE A 332 -6.03 12.61 0.20
C PHE A 332 -5.39 12.34 -1.16
N LEU A 333 -4.33 11.51 -1.22
CA LEU A 333 -3.74 11.03 -2.48
C LEU A 333 -4.79 10.30 -3.33
N SER A 334 -5.51 9.36 -2.76
CA SER A 334 -6.58 8.63 -3.47
C SER A 334 -7.70 9.56 -3.95
N THR A 335 -8.00 10.61 -3.22
CA THR A 335 -8.95 11.66 -3.66
C THR A 335 -8.42 12.42 -4.87
N ILE A 336 -7.12 12.78 -4.90
CA ILE A 336 -6.47 13.39 -6.07
C ILE A 336 -6.57 12.47 -7.29
N VAL A 337 -6.36 11.16 -7.11
CA VAL A 337 -6.49 10.16 -8.18
C VAL A 337 -7.90 10.16 -8.77
N ILE A 338 -8.92 10.01 -7.92
CA ILE A 338 -10.32 9.98 -8.34
C ILE A 338 -10.71 11.29 -9.04
N ALA A 339 -10.37 12.44 -8.44
CA ALA A 339 -10.71 13.76 -8.98
C ALA A 339 -10.01 14.03 -10.33
N SER A 340 -8.74 13.61 -10.47
CA SER A 340 -7.99 13.73 -11.73
C SER A 340 -8.66 12.92 -12.85
N ILE A 341 -8.96 11.64 -12.58
CA ILE A 341 -9.60 10.75 -13.57
C ILE A 341 -11.03 11.19 -13.86
N ALA A 342 -11.79 11.59 -12.85
CA ALA A 342 -13.16 12.04 -13.02
C ALA A 342 -13.28 13.29 -13.91
N ALA A 343 -12.32 14.20 -13.81
CA ALA A 343 -12.33 15.45 -14.57
C ALA A 343 -11.65 15.32 -15.94
N PHE A 344 -10.54 14.58 -16.02
CA PHE A 344 -9.64 14.58 -17.17
C PHE A 344 -9.43 13.19 -17.81
N GLY A 345 -10.01 12.12 -17.24
CA GLY A 345 -9.80 10.76 -17.71
C GLY A 345 -10.24 10.53 -19.17
N LEU A 346 -11.37 11.10 -19.58
CA LEU A 346 -11.82 11.00 -20.98
C LEU A 346 -10.85 11.72 -21.94
N LEU A 347 -10.30 12.86 -21.55
CA LEU A 347 -9.27 13.56 -22.34
C LEU A 347 -7.98 12.75 -22.39
N ALA A 348 -7.60 12.11 -21.29
CA ALA A 348 -6.40 11.26 -21.21
C ALA A 348 -6.48 10.01 -22.11
N LEU A 349 -7.69 9.54 -22.41
CA LEU A 349 -7.96 8.41 -23.30
C LEU A 349 -7.93 8.81 -24.79
N GLY A 350 -8.14 10.10 -25.12
CA GLY A 350 -8.23 10.55 -26.51
C GLY A 350 -9.35 9.83 -27.28
N ASP A 351 -9.06 9.30 -28.47
CA ASP A 351 -10.02 8.60 -29.31
C ASP A 351 -10.64 7.36 -28.65
N LEU A 352 -9.91 6.72 -27.74
CA LEU A 352 -10.42 5.58 -26.97
C LEU A 352 -11.61 5.95 -26.07
N ALA A 353 -11.81 7.23 -25.74
CA ALA A 353 -12.94 7.69 -24.95
C ALA A 353 -14.29 7.45 -25.66
N GLN A 354 -14.32 7.34 -26.98
CA GLN A 354 -15.54 7.04 -27.74
C GLN A 354 -16.13 5.68 -27.33
N THR A 355 -15.30 4.69 -26.98
CA THR A 355 -15.74 3.37 -26.49
C THR A 355 -16.46 3.44 -25.14
N LEU A 356 -16.34 4.55 -24.43
CA LEU A 356 -16.93 4.80 -23.11
C LEU A 356 -18.12 5.77 -23.16
N SER A 357 -18.70 5.98 -24.34
CA SER A 357 -19.82 6.90 -24.52
C SER A 357 -21.07 6.38 -23.83
N GLY A 358 -21.55 7.13 -22.84
CA GLY A 358 -22.73 6.78 -22.03
C GLY A 358 -22.38 5.94 -20.79
N ILE A 359 -23.28 5.98 -19.81
CA ILE A 359 -23.08 5.39 -18.47
C ILE A 359 -22.81 3.88 -18.55
N LYS A 360 -23.62 3.15 -19.33
CA LYS A 360 -23.52 1.68 -19.48
C LYS A 360 -22.22 1.27 -20.18
N ALA A 361 -21.85 1.97 -21.25
CA ALA A 361 -20.60 1.70 -21.98
C ALA A 361 -19.39 1.99 -21.10
N PHE A 362 -19.42 3.09 -20.33
CA PHE A 362 -18.38 3.40 -19.38
C PHE A 362 -18.16 2.25 -18.37
N GLY A 363 -19.20 1.81 -17.66
CA GLY A 363 -19.10 0.72 -16.70
C GLY A 363 -18.56 -0.58 -17.32
N ASN A 364 -19.02 -0.93 -18.53
CA ASN A 364 -18.68 -2.20 -19.17
C ASN A 364 -17.26 -2.23 -19.78
N HIS A 365 -16.76 -1.13 -20.30
CA HIS A 365 -15.52 -1.12 -21.09
C HIS A 365 -14.36 -0.37 -20.43
N TYR A 366 -14.59 0.31 -19.31
CA TYR A 366 -13.58 1.18 -18.68
C TYR A 366 -12.27 0.44 -18.37
N VAL A 367 -12.33 -0.71 -17.66
CA VAL A 367 -11.12 -1.45 -17.24
C VAL A 367 -10.35 -2.01 -18.43
N GLU A 368 -11.04 -2.43 -19.49
CA GLU A 368 -10.39 -2.86 -20.73
C GLU A 368 -9.70 -1.67 -21.43
N THR A 369 -10.41 -0.55 -21.54
CA THR A 369 -9.93 0.65 -22.24
C THR A 369 -8.71 1.25 -21.58
N ILE A 370 -8.69 1.41 -20.25
CA ILE A 370 -7.50 1.91 -19.56
C ILE A 370 -6.31 0.96 -19.70
N GLY A 371 -6.53 -0.35 -19.85
CA GLY A 371 -5.49 -1.33 -20.09
C GLY A 371 -4.67 -1.04 -21.36
N LYS A 372 -5.24 -0.36 -22.36
CA LYS A 372 -4.57 0.02 -23.62
C LYS A 372 -3.56 1.17 -23.44
N ILE A 373 -3.68 1.96 -22.38
CA ILE A 373 -2.84 3.15 -22.11
C ILE A 373 -1.94 3.01 -20.86
N GLY A 374 -1.71 1.80 -20.39
CA GLY A 374 -0.86 1.54 -19.21
C GLY A 374 -1.64 1.23 -17.93
N GLY A 375 -2.93 0.92 -18.07
CA GLY A 375 -3.79 0.52 -16.94
C GLY A 375 -4.10 1.65 -15.97
N PRO A 376 -4.32 1.31 -14.69
CA PRO A 376 -4.70 2.27 -13.66
C PRO A 376 -3.70 3.41 -13.48
N ILE A 377 -2.40 3.11 -13.54
CA ILE A 377 -1.36 4.12 -13.39
C ILE A 377 -1.28 5.01 -14.64
N GLY A 378 -1.43 4.41 -15.82
CA GLY A 378 -1.42 5.17 -17.08
C GLY A 378 -2.56 6.17 -17.19
N ILE A 379 -3.79 5.78 -16.82
CA ILE A 379 -4.92 6.72 -16.81
C ILE A 379 -4.74 7.81 -15.74
N PHE A 380 -4.24 7.47 -14.55
CA PHE A 380 -3.96 8.45 -13.50
C PHE A 380 -2.90 9.46 -13.95
N SER A 381 -1.73 8.99 -14.38
CA SER A 381 -0.59 9.88 -14.72
C SER A 381 -0.91 10.83 -15.87
N LYS A 382 -1.65 10.36 -16.88
CA LYS A 382 -2.13 11.23 -17.96
C LYS A 382 -3.17 12.24 -17.49
N SER A 383 -4.17 11.80 -16.70
CA SER A 383 -5.20 12.69 -16.16
C SER A 383 -4.63 13.76 -15.23
N TYR A 384 -3.71 13.35 -14.36
CA TYR A 384 -2.94 14.23 -13.48
C TYR A 384 -2.09 15.22 -14.30
N GLY A 385 -1.38 14.73 -15.34
CA GLY A 385 -0.60 15.55 -16.24
C GLY A 385 -1.42 16.63 -16.93
N ILE A 386 -2.62 16.30 -17.42
CA ILE A 386 -3.54 17.26 -18.06
C ILE A 386 -4.01 18.31 -17.03
N ALA A 387 -4.34 17.90 -15.79
CA ALA A 387 -4.75 18.82 -14.73
C ALA A 387 -3.63 19.85 -14.43
N VAL A 388 -2.40 19.37 -14.27
CA VAL A 388 -1.22 20.20 -13.99
C VAL A 388 -0.89 21.11 -15.17
N ASN A 389 -0.89 20.58 -16.40
CA ASN A 389 -0.66 21.40 -17.60
C ASN A 389 -1.70 22.51 -17.74
N LYS A 390 -2.98 22.20 -17.53
CA LYS A 390 -4.05 23.19 -17.59
C LYS A 390 -3.90 24.30 -16.54
N ALA A 391 -3.51 23.93 -15.31
CA ALA A 391 -3.43 24.86 -14.19
C ALA A 391 -2.12 25.66 -14.14
N LEU A 392 -0.99 24.99 -14.36
CA LEU A 392 0.35 25.53 -14.13
C LEU A 392 1.15 25.71 -15.42
N ARG A 393 0.61 25.35 -16.58
CA ARG A 393 1.27 25.45 -17.90
C ARG A 393 2.57 24.64 -18.03
N LEU A 394 2.81 23.66 -17.15
CA LEU A 394 3.96 22.78 -17.23
C LEU A 394 3.83 21.81 -18.42
N PRO A 395 4.94 21.41 -19.09
CA PRO A 395 4.90 20.48 -20.23
C PRO A 395 4.25 19.15 -19.86
N LEU A 396 3.21 18.74 -20.61
CA LEU A 396 2.41 17.56 -20.33
C LEU A 396 3.27 16.29 -20.21
N GLU A 397 4.17 16.08 -21.17
CA GLU A 397 5.02 14.89 -21.21
C GLU A 397 5.89 14.76 -19.94
N THR A 398 6.53 15.85 -19.54
CA THR A 398 7.37 15.89 -18.34
C THR A 398 6.56 15.57 -17.08
N VAL A 399 5.35 16.13 -16.97
CA VAL A 399 4.48 15.87 -15.81
C VAL A 399 3.98 14.42 -15.80
N VAL A 400 3.68 13.84 -16.95
CA VAL A 400 3.29 12.43 -17.08
C VAL A 400 4.44 11.50 -16.67
N ILE A 401 5.68 11.80 -17.08
CA ILE A 401 6.86 11.03 -16.68
C ILE A 401 7.07 11.16 -15.15
N PHE A 402 6.97 12.38 -14.61
CA PHE A 402 7.04 12.63 -13.17
C PHE A 402 6.02 11.80 -12.40
N ALA A 403 4.74 11.82 -12.82
CA ALA A 403 3.69 11.07 -12.15
C ALA A 403 3.91 9.55 -12.20
N ASN A 404 4.40 9.02 -13.34
CA ASN A 404 4.76 7.61 -13.45
C ASN A 404 5.97 7.25 -12.58
N LEU A 405 7.03 8.07 -12.59
CA LEU A 405 8.19 7.87 -11.74
C LEU A 405 7.78 7.88 -10.25
N TRP A 406 6.97 8.84 -9.87
CA TRP A 406 6.42 8.94 -8.51
C TRP A 406 5.75 7.63 -8.08
N VAL A 407 4.79 7.12 -8.87
CA VAL A 407 4.07 5.88 -8.54
C VAL A 407 5.00 4.68 -8.55
N VAL A 408 5.84 4.53 -9.57
CA VAL A 408 6.74 3.39 -9.72
C VAL A 408 7.80 3.36 -8.62
N SER A 409 8.34 4.51 -8.23
CA SER A 409 9.35 4.56 -7.17
C SER A 409 8.79 4.12 -5.81
N PHE A 410 7.53 4.48 -5.50
CA PHE A 410 6.83 3.95 -4.33
C PHE A 410 6.55 2.45 -4.45
N ALA A 411 6.11 2.00 -5.62
CA ALA A 411 5.88 0.58 -5.86
C ALA A 411 7.17 -0.25 -5.70
N LEU A 412 8.32 0.26 -6.14
CA LEU A 412 9.62 -0.38 -5.94
C LEU A 412 10.02 -0.40 -4.46
N THR A 413 9.76 0.68 -3.70
CA THR A 413 9.99 0.71 -2.25
C THR A 413 9.17 -0.34 -1.53
N THR A 414 7.88 -0.43 -1.86
CA THR A 414 7.01 -1.46 -1.29
C THR A 414 7.49 -2.86 -1.67
N LEU A 415 7.95 -3.05 -2.90
CA LEU A 415 8.36 -4.36 -3.43
C LEU A 415 9.60 -4.93 -2.70
N ASP A 416 10.65 -4.15 -2.50
CA ASP A 416 11.85 -4.62 -1.81
C ASP A 416 11.66 -4.71 -0.28
N THR A 417 10.87 -3.81 0.31
CA THR A 417 10.46 -3.92 1.72
C THR A 417 9.63 -5.18 1.94
N THR A 418 8.71 -5.50 1.03
CA THR A 418 7.90 -6.72 1.08
C THR A 418 8.76 -7.98 1.02
N ASN A 419 9.76 -8.02 0.12
CA ASN A 419 10.67 -9.16 0.04
C ASN A 419 11.52 -9.30 1.31
N ARG A 420 11.91 -8.19 1.93
CA ARG A 420 12.62 -8.19 3.23
C ARG A 420 11.74 -8.74 4.36
N LEU A 421 10.49 -8.30 4.45
CA LEU A 421 9.51 -8.82 5.41
C LEU A 421 9.20 -10.29 5.15
N GLY A 422 9.04 -10.70 3.89
CA GLY A 422 8.84 -12.08 3.50
C GLY A 422 9.99 -13.00 3.89
N ARG A 423 11.23 -12.50 3.82
CA ARG A 423 12.42 -13.21 4.32
C ARG A 423 12.37 -13.39 5.84
N PHE A 424 11.94 -12.38 6.60
CA PHE A 424 11.78 -12.51 8.05
C PHE A 424 10.69 -13.51 8.39
N ALA A 425 9.51 -13.40 7.79
CA ALA A 425 8.41 -14.35 7.96
C ALA A 425 8.85 -15.79 7.62
N TRP A 426 9.57 -15.98 6.52
CA TRP A 426 10.14 -17.28 6.15
C TRP A 426 11.07 -17.83 7.24
N THR A 427 11.95 -16.99 7.78
CA THR A 427 12.90 -17.40 8.83
C THR A 427 12.18 -17.78 10.12
N GLU A 428 11.13 -17.05 10.50
CA GLU A 428 10.29 -17.36 11.67
C GLU A 428 9.50 -18.66 11.49
N ILE A 429 8.94 -18.90 10.30
CA ILE A 429 8.27 -20.17 9.96
C ILE A 429 9.23 -21.37 10.09
N LEU A 430 10.51 -21.17 9.76
CA LEU A 430 11.53 -22.22 9.85
C LEU A 430 12.08 -22.42 11.27
N GLU A 431 11.75 -21.59 12.27
CA GLU A 431 12.32 -21.69 13.62
C GLU A 431 12.19 -23.11 14.24
N PRO A 432 11.09 -23.86 14.06
CA PRO A 432 11.00 -25.24 14.54
C PRO A 432 12.06 -26.18 13.93
N LEU A 433 12.54 -25.89 12.71
CA LEU A 433 13.57 -26.66 12.02
C LEU A 433 14.95 -26.50 12.70
N ARG A 434 15.20 -25.36 13.36
CA ARG A 434 16.45 -25.08 14.07
C ARG A 434 16.78 -26.15 15.10
N LYS A 435 15.77 -26.70 15.79
CA LYS A 435 15.94 -27.79 16.77
C LYS A 435 16.14 -29.15 16.11
N LYS A 436 15.60 -29.38 14.91
CA LYS A 436 15.67 -30.66 14.19
C LYS A 436 16.93 -30.77 13.32
N SER A 437 17.31 -29.70 12.63
CA SER A 437 18.47 -29.64 11.73
C SER A 437 19.01 -28.22 11.67
N ALA A 438 19.96 -27.90 12.55
CA ALA A 438 20.59 -26.57 12.61
C ALA A 438 21.32 -26.19 11.32
N SER A 439 21.88 -27.19 10.59
CA SER A 439 22.58 -26.95 9.32
C SER A 439 21.59 -26.52 8.23
N LEU A 440 20.48 -27.25 8.06
CA LEU A 440 19.44 -26.92 7.08
C LEU A 440 18.78 -25.58 7.40
N TYR A 441 18.49 -25.32 8.68
CA TYR A 441 17.99 -24.02 9.13
C TYR A 441 18.94 -22.89 8.71
N ARG A 442 20.25 -23.01 8.98
CA ARG A 442 21.27 -21.99 8.64
C ARG A 442 21.31 -21.70 7.14
N ILE A 443 21.18 -22.73 6.30
CA ILE A 443 21.15 -22.58 4.84
C ILE A 443 19.88 -21.83 4.43
N LEU A 444 18.71 -22.33 4.81
CA LEU A 444 17.42 -21.80 4.37
C LEU A 444 17.09 -20.41 4.96
N SER A 445 17.65 -20.07 6.12
CA SER A 445 17.51 -18.74 6.77
C SER A 445 18.58 -17.74 6.31
N ASN A 446 19.53 -18.15 5.45
CA ASN A 446 20.50 -17.22 4.88
C ASN A 446 19.76 -16.11 4.11
N LYS A 447 20.13 -14.85 4.37
CA LYS A 447 19.42 -13.69 3.82
C LYS A 447 19.28 -13.68 2.29
N TRP A 448 20.27 -14.22 1.56
CA TRP A 448 20.24 -14.29 0.09
C TRP A 448 19.32 -15.42 -0.40
N ILE A 449 19.40 -16.59 0.26
CA ILE A 449 18.58 -17.76 -0.09
C ILE A 449 17.11 -17.49 0.24
N ALA A 450 16.82 -16.95 1.40
CA ALA A 450 15.47 -16.58 1.80
C ALA A 450 14.88 -15.49 0.88
N SER A 451 15.66 -14.43 0.55
CA SER A 451 15.24 -13.40 -0.40
C SER A 451 14.99 -13.96 -1.79
N LEU A 452 15.87 -14.85 -2.28
CA LEU A 452 15.72 -15.52 -3.56
C LEU A 452 14.43 -16.35 -3.60
N PHE A 453 14.16 -17.13 -2.57
CA PHE A 453 12.98 -17.98 -2.47
C PHE A 453 11.68 -17.17 -2.52
N VAL A 454 11.54 -16.16 -1.69
CA VAL A 454 10.36 -15.32 -1.61
C VAL A 454 10.14 -14.53 -2.91
N ALA A 455 11.21 -13.92 -3.45
CA ALA A 455 11.16 -13.19 -4.71
C ALA A 455 10.73 -14.09 -5.87
N THR A 456 11.25 -15.32 -5.93
CA THR A 456 10.93 -16.28 -7.00
C THR A 456 9.47 -16.67 -6.99
N LEU A 457 8.88 -16.94 -5.81
CA LEU A 457 7.46 -17.26 -5.69
C LEU A 457 6.58 -16.10 -6.17
N GLY A 458 6.87 -14.86 -5.74
CA GLY A 458 6.09 -13.71 -6.15
C GLY A 458 6.21 -13.38 -7.64
N ILE A 459 7.42 -13.39 -8.19
CA ILE A 459 7.66 -13.14 -9.63
C ILE A 459 7.05 -14.24 -10.50
N TRP A 460 7.10 -15.49 -10.06
CA TRP A 460 6.47 -16.59 -10.79
C TRP A 460 4.94 -16.41 -10.90
N LEU A 461 4.29 -15.97 -9.83
CA LEU A 461 2.87 -15.60 -9.88
C LEU A 461 2.59 -14.45 -10.87
N ALA A 462 3.50 -13.49 -10.98
CA ALA A 462 3.38 -12.36 -11.90
C ALA A 462 3.66 -12.71 -13.37
N TRP A 463 4.26 -13.90 -13.66
CA TRP A 463 4.84 -14.25 -14.96
C TRP A 463 3.88 -14.18 -16.16
N GLY A 464 2.60 -14.41 -15.92
CA GLY A 464 1.56 -14.37 -16.95
C GLY A 464 1.03 -12.98 -17.29
N GLY A 465 1.48 -11.93 -16.64
CA GLY A 465 1.03 -10.54 -16.89
C GLY A 465 -0.41 -10.23 -16.46
N ALA A 466 -1.01 -11.07 -15.64
CA ALA A 466 -2.44 -11.02 -15.31
C ALA A 466 -2.75 -10.09 -14.12
N TRP A 467 -2.24 -8.85 -14.13
CA TRP A 467 -2.48 -7.90 -13.04
C TRP A 467 -3.97 -7.73 -12.68
N LYS A 468 -4.88 -7.85 -13.65
CA LYS A 468 -6.34 -7.77 -13.44
C LYS A 468 -6.91 -8.88 -12.56
N VAL A 469 -6.16 -9.97 -12.36
CA VAL A 469 -6.55 -11.09 -11.50
C VAL A 469 -5.73 -11.09 -10.21
N ILE A 470 -4.43 -10.84 -10.32
CA ILE A 470 -3.52 -10.83 -9.15
C ILE A 470 -3.88 -9.68 -8.21
N TRP A 471 -4.24 -8.50 -8.76
CA TRP A 471 -4.57 -7.33 -7.94
C TRP A 471 -5.76 -7.55 -7.00
N PRO A 472 -6.90 -8.12 -7.44
CA PRO A 472 -7.99 -8.42 -6.53
C PRO A 472 -7.64 -9.45 -5.44
N ALA A 473 -6.85 -10.47 -5.77
CA ALA A 473 -6.37 -11.44 -4.78
C ALA A 473 -5.49 -10.74 -3.72
N PHE A 474 -4.51 -9.95 -4.16
CA PHE A 474 -3.70 -9.11 -3.27
C PHE A 474 -4.58 -8.17 -2.44
N GLY A 475 -5.53 -7.47 -3.07
CA GLY A 475 -6.42 -6.53 -2.39
C GLY A 475 -7.23 -7.22 -1.28
N GLY A 476 -7.80 -8.37 -1.57
CA GLY A 476 -8.57 -9.16 -0.60
C GLY A 476 -7.73 -9.64 0.57
N THR A 477 -6.57 -10.21 0.29
CA THR A 477 -5.61 -10.67 1.30
C THR A 477 -5.11 -9.54 2.17
N ASN A 478 -4.75 -8.41 1.58
CA ASN A 478 -4.29 -7.22 2.30
C ASN A 478 -5.38 -6.64 3.22
N GLN A 479 -6.63 -6.61 2.75
CA GLN A 479 -7.77 -6.16 3.56
C GLN A 479 -8.13 -7.18 4.65
N MET A 480 -7.97 -8.48 4.38
CA MET A 480 -8.14 -9.51 5.39
C MET A 480 -7.09 -9.38 6.50
N LEU A 481 -5.84 -9.10 6.14
CA LEU A 481 -4.77 -8.77 7.08
C LEU A 481 -5.15 -7.57 7.96
N ALA A 482 -5.72 -6.51 7.37
CA ALA A 482 -6.21 -5.36 8.12
C ALA A 482 -7.30 -5.75 9.14
N SER A 483 -8.23 -6.61 8.75
CA SER A 483 -9.29 -7.05 9.65
C SER A 483 -8.75 -7.87 10.83
N ILE A 484 -7.77 -8.76 10.59
CA ILE A 484 -7.12 -9.56 11.64
C ILE A 484 -6.34 -8.65 12.59
N ALA A 485 -5.57 -7.70 12.05
CA ALA A 485 -4.85 -6.74 12.86
C ALA A 485 -5.81 -5.89 13.71
N LEU A 486 -6.91 -5.41 13.11
CA LEU A 486 -7.92 -4.64 13.83
C LEU A 486 -8.66 -5.47 14.91
N MET A 487 -8.90 -6.76 14.65
CA MET A 487 -9.39 -7.69 15.68
C MET A 487 -8.38 -7.84 16.82
N THR A 488 -7.10 -8.00 16.50
CA THR A 488 -6.02 -8.11 17.51
C THR A 488 -6.00 -6.87 18.40
N VAL A 489 -5.98 -5.67 17.81
CA VAL A 489 -5.99 -4.43 18.60
C VAL A 489 -7.32 -4.20 19.34
N SER A 490 -8.43 -4.73 18.84
CA SER A 490 -9.70 -4.68 19.57
C SER A 490 -9.65 -5.51 20.87
N LEU A 491 -8.98 -6.67 20.84
CA LEU A 491 -8.73 -7.46 22.06
C LEU A 491 -7.79 -6.73 23.01
N TRP A 492 -6.75 -6.07 22.50
CA TRP A 492 -5.88 -5.23 23.29
C TRP A 492 -6.67 -4.12 24.01
N VAL A 493 -7.52 -3.40 23.28
CA VAL A 493 -8.41 -2.36 23.82
C VAL A 493 -9.35 -2.89 24.90
N VAL A 494 -9.87 -4.11 24.72
CA VAL A 494 -10.80 -4.73 25.69
C VAL A 494 -10.08 -5.24 26.93
N LYS A 495 -8.90 -5.85 26.77
CA LYS A 495 -8.21 -6.57 27.85
C LYS A 495 -7.22 -5.72 28.64
N GLU A 496 -6.50 -4.80 27.96
CA GLU A 496 -5.41 -4.06 28.59
C GLU A 496 -5.68 -2.57 28.75
N LEU A 497 -6.66 -2.01 28.00
CA LEU A 497 -7.06 -0.62 28.17
C LEU A 497 -8.40 -0.53 28.91
N ASN A 498 -8.50 0.40 29.85
CA ASN A 498 -9.76 0.67 30.58
C ASN A 498 -10.77 1.42 29.69
N ALA A 499 -11.08 0.83 28.53
CA ALA A 499 -11.93 1.44 27.53
C ALA A 499 -13.41 1.36 27.87
N SER A 500 -14.16 2.44 27.68
CA SER A 500 -15.62 2.47 27.79
C SER A 500 -16.26 1.62 26.69
N LEU A 501 -17.52 1.18 26.89
CA LEU A 501 -18.25 0.39 25.88
C LEU A 501 -18.27 1.11 24.52
N LYS A 502 -18.49 2.44 24.49
CA LYS A 502 -18.46 3.22 23.25
C LYS A 502 -17.11 3.11 22.53
N GLN A 503 -16.01 3.23 23.24
CA GLN A 503 -14.66 3.14 22.68
C GLN A 503 -14.37 1.72 22.15
N ARG A 504 -14.79 0.68 22.87
CA ARG A 504 -14.66 -0.71 22.39
C ARG A 504 -15.43 -0.93 21.10
N LEU A 505 -16.69 -0.47 21.04
CA LEU A 505 -17.54 -0.60 19.85
C LEU A 505 -16.96 0.17 18.64
N GLN A 506 -16.31 1.32 18.84
CA GLN A 506 -15.64 2.07 17.77
C GLN A 506 -14.50 1.31 17.08
N VAL A 507 -13.97 0.26 17.72
CA VAL A 507 -12.93 -0.61 17.15
C VAL A 507 -13.49 -1.95 16.71
N ILE A 508 -14.37 -2.55 17.51
CA ILE A 508 -14.94 -3.88 17.24
C ILE A 508 -15.85 -3.87 16.01
N ILE A 509 -16.76 -2.87 15.91
CA ILE A 509 -17.71 -2.81 14.78
C ILE A 509 -16.98 -2.70 13.44
N PRO A 510 -16.04 -1.75 13.23
CA PRO A 510 -15.25 -1.70 12.01
C PRO A 510 -14.49 -3.00 11.71
N ALA A 511 -13.92 -3.66 12.73
CA ALA A 511 -13.18 -4.90 12.57
C ALA A 511 -14.05 -6.02 11.98
N PHE A 512 -15.24 -6.25 12.55
CA PHE A 512 -16.15 -7.30 12.08
C PHE A 512 -16.84 -6.95 10.77
N LEU A 513 -17.20 -5.68 10.56
CA LEU A 513 -17.76 -5.21 9.29
C LEU A 513 -16.77 -5.44 8.15
N LEU A 514 -15.50 -5.05 8.36
CA LEU A 514 -14.45 -5.29 7.39
C LEU A 514 -14.25 -6.78 7.15
N TRP A 515 -14.13 -7.56 8.22
CA TRP A 515 -13.92 -9.00 8.15
C TRP A 515 -15.01 -9.69 7.30
N GLY A 516 -16.27 -9.42 7.59
CA GLY A 516 -17.41 -10.00 6.85
C GLY A 516 -17.44 -9.55 5.38
N THR A 517 -17.16 -8.27 5.13
CA THR A 517 -17.11 -7.72 3.76
C THR A 517 -16.03 -8.41 2.93
N ILE A 518 -14.82 -8.56 3.49
CA ILE A 518 -13.70 -9.14 2.73
C ILE A 518 -13.83 -10.66 2.60
N LEU A 519 -14.35 -11.34 3.60
CA LEU A 519 -14.67 -12.76 3.46
C LEU A 519 -15.67 -12.98 2.31
N ALA A 520 -16.75 -12.20 2.26
CA ALA A 520 -17.73 -12.26 1.17
C ALA A 520 -17.09 -11.96 -0.19
N ALA A 521 -16.16 -10.98 -0.24
CA ALA A 521 -15.44 -10.63 -1.46
C ALA A 521 -14.52 -11.76 -1.94
N LEU A 522 -13.75 -12.40 -1.06
CA LEU A 522 -12.86 -13.51 -1.39
C LEU A 522 -13.64 -14.77 -1.81
N LEU A 523 -14.76 -15.07 -1.16
CA LEU A 523 -15.66 -16.15 -1.55
C LEU A 523 -16.24 -15.90 -2.96
N TRP A 524 -16.75 -14.67 -3.21
CA TRP A 524 -17.21 -14.29 -4.55
C TRP A 524 -16.09 -14.42 -5.59
N TYR A 525 -14.87 -13.97 -5.25
CA TYR A 525 -13.72 -14.05 -6.13
C TYR A 525 -13.38 -15.50 -6.52
N LEU A 526 -13.41 -16.43 -5.56
CA LEU A 526 -13.18 -17.86 -5.82
C LEU A 526 -14.27 -18.49 -6.69
N ILE A 527 -15.53 -18.13 -6.45
CA ILE A 527 -16.67 -18.77 -7.12
C ILE A 527 -16.90 -18.17 -8.52
N ALA A 528 -16.73 -16.86 -8.69
CA ALA A 528 -17.09 -16.17 -9.92
C ALA A 528 -15.87 -15.81 -10.80
N ALA A 529 -14.78 -15.30 -10.22
CA ALA A 529 -13.67 -14.77 -11.01
C ALA A 529 -12.62 -15.83 -11.37
N ILE A 530 -12.25 -16.70 -10.44
CA ILE A 530 -11.25 -17.75 -10.66
C ILE A 530 -11.64 -18.71 -11.79
N PRO A 531 -12.89 -19.23 -11.90
CA PRO A 531 -13.28 -20.11 -13.00
C PRO A 531 -13.12 -19.46 -14.38
N VAL A 532 -13.47 -18.18 -14.52
CA VAL A 532 -13.30 -17.44 -15.77
C VAL A 532 -11.82 -17.25 -16.10
N TYR A 533 -10.99 -16.97 -15.11
CA TYR A 533 -9.55 -16.87 -15.32
C TYR A 533 -8.90 -18.21 -15.65
N HIS A 534 -9.40 -19.30 -15.11
CA HIS A 534 -8.93 -20.66 -15.36
C HIS A 534 -8.94 -21.03 -16.84
N THR A 535 -9.97 -20.60 -17.58
CA THR A 535 -10.06 -20.84 -19.02
C THR A 535 -8.91 -20.24 -19.82
N LYS A 536 -8.26 -19.18 -19.29
CA LYS A 536 -7.16 -18.45 -19.95
C LYS A 536 -5.78 -18.90 -19.45
N ASN A 537 -5.64 -19.17 -18.15
CA ASN A 537 -4.38 -19.50 -17.48
C ASN A 537 -4.60 -20.52 -16.35
N PRO A 538 -4.72 -21.83 -16.67
CA PRO A 538 -5.07 -22.86 -15.69
C PRO A 538 -4.10 -22.91 -14.48
N THR A 539 -2.79 -22.99 -14.75
CA THR A 539 -1.77 -23.13 -13.68
C THR A 539 -1.79 -21.99 -12.69
N GLN A 540 -1.86 -20.74 -13.16
CA GLN A 540 -1.90 -19.57 -12.28
C GLN A 540 -3.21 -19.45 -11.52
N SER A 541 -4.34 -19.81 -12.16
CA SER A 541 -5.65 -19.77 -11.49
C SER A 541 -5.74 -20.76 -10.33
N TYR A 542 -5.23 -21.98 -10.50
CA TYR A 542 -5.14 -22.96 -9.41
C TYR A 542 -4.29 -22.45 -8.26
N LEU A 543 -3.14 -21.87 -8.58
CA LEU A 543 -2.21 -21.38 -7.55
C LEU A 543 -2.81 -20.21 -6.76
N ILE A 544 -3.34 -19.19 -7.46
CA ILE A 544 -3.98 -18.05 -6.81
C ILE A 544 -5.19 -18.52 -6.00
N GLY A 545 -6.02 -19.40 -6.57
CA GLY A 545 -7.17 -19.96 -5.91
C GLY A 545 -6.78 -20.75 -4.64
N ALA A 546 -5.74 -21.55 -4.71
CA ALA A 546 -5.23 -22.32 -3.56
C ALA A 546 -4.73 -21.38 -2.44
N ILE A 547 -3.97 -20.33 -2.78
CA ILE A 547 -3.51 -19.34 -1.81
C ILE A 547 -4.71 -18.70 -1.11
N VAL A 548 -5.69 -18.20 -1.87
CA VAL A 548 -6.89 -17.55 -1.30
C VAL A 548 -7.70 -18.50 -0.43
N VAL A 549 -7.85 -19.78 -0.82
CA VAL A 549 -8.51 -20.79 0.01
C VAL A 549 -7.76 -21.01 1.32
N ILE A 550 -6.44 -21.16 1.27
CA ILE A 550 -5.61 -21.33 2.47
C ILE A 550 -5.77 -20.12 3.38
N GLU A 551 -5.71 -18.90 2.85
CA GLU A 551 -5.86 -17.67 3.60
C GLU A 551 -7.24 -17.55 4.26
N ILE A 552 -8.31 -17.94 3.58
CA ILE A 552 -9.66 -18.00 4.17
C ILE A 552 -9.69 -18.99 5.36
N ILE A 553 -9.11 -20.17 5.19
CA ILE A 553 -9.05 -21.19 6.26
C ILE A 553 -8.27 -20.65 7.45
N LEU A 554 -7.08 -20.08 7.22
CA LEU A 554 -6.27 -19.49 8.28
C LEU A 554 -7.01 -18.35 9.00
N ASN A 555 -7.73 -17.53 8.25
CA ASN A 555 -8.54 -16.44 8.80
C ASN A 555 -9.70 -16.96 9.68
N LEU A 556 -10.42 -17.99 9.25
CA LEU A 556 -11.46 -18.62 10.06
C LEU A 556 -10.89 -19.24 11.35
N MET A 557 -9.68 -19.81 11.28
CA MET A 557 -8.98 -20.29 12.47
C MET A 557 -8.65 -19.13 13.43
N LEU A 558 -8.13 -18.01 12.90
CA LEU A 558 -7.85 -16.81 13.70
C LEU A 558 -9.10 -16.23 14.33
N LEU A 559 -10.22 -16.20 13.60
CA LEU A 559 -11.52 -15.78 14.15
C LEU A 559 -11.95 -16.68 15.33
N SER A 560 -11.81 -18.01 15.19
CA SER A 560 -12.16 -18.94 16.27
C SER A 560 -11.30 -18.69 17.53
N GLU A 561 -10.01 -18.43 17.36
CA GLU A 561 -9.10 -18.09 18.46
C GLU A 561 -9.45 -16.72 19.10
N TYR A 562 -9.87 -15.74 18.28
CA TYR A 562 -10.38 -14.46 18.78
C TYR A 562 -11.56 -14.66 19.75
N PHE A 563 -12.57 -15.44 19.36
CA PHE A 563 -13.74 -15.71 20.23
C PHE A 563 -13.37 -16.51 21.47
N ARG A 564 -12.44 -17.46 21.36
CA ARG A 564 -11.91 -18.18 22.55
C ARG A 564 -11.20 -17.22 23.50
N ALA A 565 -10.37 -16.32 22.96
CA ALA A 565 -9.64 -15.35 23.76
C ALA A 565 -10.57 -14.31 24.40
N SER A 566 -11.60 -13.85 23.69
CA SER A 566 -12.56 -12.86 24.21
C SER A 566 -13.40 -13.40 25.39
N ARG A 567 -13.62 -14.72 25.46
CA ARG A 567 -14.36 -15.39 26.56
C ARG A 567 -13.50 -15.69 27.79
N ARG A 568 -12.18 -15.73 27.64
CA ARG A 568 -11.26 -15.91 28.77
C ARG A 568 -11.26 -14.61 29.58
N LYS A 569 -11.81 -14.64 30.78
CA LYS A 569 -11.63 -13.58 31.77
C LYS A 569 -10.13 -13.43 32.03
N THR A 570 -9.60 -12.21 31.99
CA THR A 570 -8.25 -11.85 32.46
C THR A 570 -8.09 -12.17 33.92
#